data_9e260b1803a1cbc8385d97989c215ed0
#
_entry.id   9e260b1803a1cbc8385d97989c215ed0
#
_cell.length_a   1.000
_cell.length_b   1.000
_cell.length_c   1.000
_cell.angle_alpha   90.00
_cell.angle_beta   90.00
_cell.angle_gamma   90.00
#
_symmetry.space_group_name_H-M   'P 1'
#
loop_
_entity.id
_entity.type
_entity.pdbx_description
1 polymer ?
#
loop_
_entity_poly.entity_id
_entity_poly.type
_entity_poly.pdbx_seq_one_letter_code
_entity_poly.pdbx_strand_id
1 'polypeptide(L)'
;QKNSNYIWDFYSSGGTYNLIKKIDIISKEKKHISIIFIGNKAGLLETMQEIEKLIKINKINIKIICISKDNQTLQKAEISKKFVFFKFKYFTKMKIDKIKKAKQILKLLKLEFKNAKLKGFSKYDVWTNVLTNKIMKNCYNKLNEKEKKNYNLSIFPLIRSITRYTFPDTVSAKNRLVKANKIKFIKDKVIKIIKYRNILILETKYKKSIKGDIVINVSGPVSVVENKSEIKFLPSLRKMTKKYNKRGFTTNSNFMLEKRLFLPGTLSNNFNPGRETIIKAITRNTHKVAKLAMD
;
A
#
# COMPACT_ATOMS: atom_id res chain seq x y z
N GLN A 1 5.23 -23.53 13.67
CA GLN A 1 5.79 -22.39 12.89
C GLN A 1 6.41 -21.26 13.76
N LYS A 2 6.49 -21.44 15.11
CA LYS A 2 6.95 -20.39 16.05
C LYS A 2 8.42 -19.93 15.86
N ASN A 3 9.26 -20.70 15.18
CA ASN A 3 10.70 -20.39 14.99
C ASN A 3 11.10 -20.18 13.52
N SER A 4 10.17 -19.84 12.64
CA SER A 4 10.52 -19.56 11.24
C SER A 4 11.08 -18.14 11.09
N ASN A 5 12.26 -18.02 10.48
CA ASN A 5 12.82 -16.73 10.07
C ASN A 5 12.06 -16.12 8.87
N TYR A 6 11.00 -16.77 8.41
CA TYR A 6 10.09 -16.26 7.39
C TYR A 6 8.86 -15.63 8.04
N ILE A 7 8.66 -14.33 7.80
CA ILE A 7 7.47 -13.57 8.18
C ILE A 7 6.61 -13.44 6.92
N TRP A 8 5.65 -14.35 6.75
CA TRP A 8 4.85 -14.42 5.53
C TRP A 8 3.76 -13.34 5.45
N ASP A 9 3.25 -12.89 6.59
CA ASP A 9 2.33 -11.76 6.69
C ASP A 9 2.84 -10.76 7.73
N PHE A 10 3.49 -9.71 7.23
CA PHE A 10 4.08 -8.67 8.08
C PHE A 10 3.05 -8.02 8.99
N TYR A 11 1.87 -7.71 8.46
CA TYR A 11 0.88 -6.93 9.18
C TYR A 11 0.16 -7.72 10.28
N SER A 12 -0.16 -9.00 10.05
CA SER A 12 -0.83 -9.85 11.04
C SER A 12 0.13 -10.44 12.06
N SER A 13 1.43 -10.48 11.78
CA SER A 13 2.45 -11.07 12.65
C SER A 13 3.12 -10.09 13.60
N GLY A 14 2.49 -8.96 13.91
CA GLY A 14 3.06 -7.95 14.81
C GLY A 14 4.05 -6.98 14.14
N GLY A 15 4.14 -6.99 12.81
CA GLY A 15 4.84 -5.97 12.02
C GLY A 15 6.31 -5.78 12.40
N THR A 16 6.67 -4.52 12.55
CA THR A 16 8.05 -4.09 12.87
C THR A 16 8.56 -4.68 14.19
N TYR A 17 7.68 -4.80 15.21
CA TYR A 17 8.09 -5.34 16.52
C TYR A 17 8.66 -6.75 16.43
N ASN A 18 7.97 -7.67 15.73
CA ASN A 18 8.44 -9.03 15.56
C ASN A 18 9.72 -9.13 14.71
N LEU A 19 9.87 -8.23 13.73
CA LEU A 19 11.12 -8.15 12.97
C LEU A 19 12.28 -7.76 13.87
N ILE A 20 12.12 -6.73 14.68
CA ILE A 20 13.17 -6.24 15.60
C ILE A 20 13.55 -7.35 16.58
N LYS A 21 12.58 -8.02 17.19
CA LYS A 21 12.82 -9.16 18.09
C LYS A 21 13.61 -10.29 17.42
N LYS A 22 13.31 -10.61 16.14
CA LYS A 22 14.08 -11.61 15.38
C LYS A 22 15.51 -11.14 15.07
N ILE A 23 15.69 -9.88 14.71
CA ILE A 23 17.02 -9.31 14.49
C ILE A 23 17.85 -9.41 15.78
N ASP A 24 17.27 -9.04 16.91
CA ASP A 24 17.93 -9.09 18.22
C ASP A 24 18.37 -10.51 18.58
N ILE A 25 17.51 -11.52 18.38
CA ILE A 25 17.86 -12.92 18.61
C ILE A 25 19.04 -13.36 17.73
N ILE A 26 18.98 -13.07 16.42
CA ILE A 26 20.01 -13.50 15.47
C ILE A 26 21.33 -12.73 15.71
N SER A 27 21.27 -11.49 16.16
CA SER A 27 22.44 -10.64 16.39
C SER A 27 23.34 -11.16 17.52
N LYS A 28 22.80 -11.96 18.44
CA LYS A 28 23.57 -12.65 19.49
C LYS A 28 24.53 -13.70 18.91
N GLU A 29 24.16 -14.27 17.76
CA GLU A 29 24.95 -15.34 17.12
C GLU A 29 25.73 -14.85 15.90
N LYS A 30 25.27 -13.74 15.26
CA LYS A 30 25.82 -13.24 14.00
C LYS A 30 25.99 -11.74 14.00
N LYS A 31 27.18 -11.26 13.65
CA LYS A 31 27.46 -9.83 13.44
C LYS A 31 26.93 -9.29 12.10
N HIS A 32 26.67 -10.16 11.12
CA HIS A 32 26.17 -9.82 9.79
C HIS A 32 24.82 -10.46 9.55
N ILE A 33 23.79 -9.68 9.35
CA ILE A 33 22.41 -10.15 9.14
C ILE A 33 21.92 -9.71 7.76
N SER A 34 21.44 -10.67 6.96
CA SER A 34 20.81 -10.41 5.67
C SER A 34 19.29 -10.50 5.78
N ILE A 35 18.59 -9.39 5.49
CA ILE A 35 17.13 -9.29 5.53
C ILE A 35 16.60 -9.14 4.12
N ILE A 36 15.68 -10.00 3.72
CA ILE A 36 15.03 -9.92 2.40
C ILE A 36 13.59 -9.47 2.57
N PHE A 37 13.23 -8.37 1.93
CA PHE A 37 11.86 -7.91 1.80
C PHE A 37 11.27 -8.31 0.45
N ILE A 38 10.14 -8.99 0.47
CA ILE A 38 9.32 -9.25 -0.71
C ILE A 38 8.29 -8.13 -0.81
N GLY A 39 8.53 -7.17 -1.67
CA GLY A 39 7.76 -5.92 -1.78
C GLY A 39 8.58 -4.70 -1.39
N ASN A 40 8.13 -3.52 -1.81
CA ASN A 40 8.86 -2.26 -1.63
C ASN A 40 7.95 -1.07 -1.27
N LYS A 41 6.79 -1.33 -0.68
CA LYS A 41 5.78 -0.31 -0.32
C LYS A 41 5.84 0.05 1.18
N ALA A 42 4.69 0.33 1.77
CA ALA A 42 4.58 0.84 3.14
C ALA A 42 5.31 -0.02 4.17
N GLY A 43 5.09 -1.34 4.17
CA GLY A 43 5.71 -2.23 5.14
C GLY A 43 7.24 -2.22 5.13
N LEU A 44 7.88 -2.03 3.96
CA LEU A 44 9.33 -1.79 3.90
C LEU A 44 9.69 -0.47 4.58
N LEU A 45 8.97 0.62 4.23
CA LEU A 45 9.33 1.96 4.69
C LEU A 45 9.11 2.13 6.21
N GLU A 46 8.05 1.53 6.74
CA GLU A 46 7.74 1.55 8.18
C GLU A 46 8.87 0.93 9.04
N THR A 47 9.61 -0.04 8.48
CA THR A 47 10.70 -0.70 9.20
C THR A 47 12.03 0.05 9.11
N MET A 48 12.20 0.98 8.16
CA MET A 48 13.51 1.58 7.87
C MET A 48 14.08 2.40 9.01
N GLN A 49 13.26 3.16 9.72
CA GLN A 49 13.72 3.96 10.86
C GLN A 49 14.25 3.07 12.00
N GLU A 50 13.53 1.99 12.30
CA GLU A 50 13.89 1.09 13.39
C GLU A 50 15.13 0.27 13.03
N ILE A 51 15.25 -0.20 11.78
CA ILE A 51 16.47 -0.87 11.33
C ILE A 51 17.67 0.09 11.39
N GLU A 52 17.50 1.34 10.97
CA GLU A 52 18.56 2.36 11.06
C GLU A 52 19.01 2.58 12.51
N LYS A 53 18.07 2.65 13.46
CA LYS A 53 18.37 2.74 14.90
C LYS A 53 19.15 1.53 15.39
N LEU A 54 18.71 0.31 15.05
CA LEU A 54 19.42 -0.92 15.44
C LEU A 54 20.86 -0.98 14.92
N ILE A 55 21.08 -0.58 13.66
CA ILE A 55 22.42 -0.53 13.08
C ILE A 55 23.32 0.42 13.90
N LYS A 56 22.79 1.58 14.31
CA LYS A 56 23.56 2.60 15.06
C LYS A 56 23.82 2.18 16.51
N ILE A 57 22.80 1.68 17.20
CA ILE A 57 22.87 1.37 18.64
C ILE A 57 23.67 0.08 18.86
N ASN A 58 23.35 -0.98 18.16
CA ASN A 58 23.88 -2.31 18.42
C ASN A 58 25.13 -2.64 17.57
N LYS A 59 25.58 -1.69 16.73
CA LYS A 59 26.72 -1.87 15.79
C LYS A 59 26.60 -3.14 14.91
N ILE A 60 25.36 -3.57 14.62
CA ILE A 60 25.07 -4.75 13.80
C ILE A 60 25.18 -4.38 12.32
N ASN A 61 25.84 -5.23 11.55
CA ASN A 61 25.91 -5.04 10.10
C ASN A 61 24.71 -5.70 9.41
N ILE A 62 23.69 -4.90 9.11
CA ILE A 62 22.49 -5.36 8.40
C ILE A 62 22.60 -5.02 6.92
N LYS A 63 22.38 -6.03 6.06
CA LYS A 63 22.22 -5.87 4.62
C LYS A 63 20.77 -6.18 4.23
N ILE A 64 20.14 -5.28 3.51
CA ILE A 64 18.74 -5.36 3.10
C ILE A 64 18.65 -5.62 1.60
N ILE A 65 17.86 -6.59 1.19
CA ILE A 65 17.55 -6.86 -0.20
C ILE A 65 16.04 -6.73 -0.38
N CYS A 66 15.61 -5.86 -1.29
CA CYS A 66 14.19 -5.65 -1.60
C CYS A 66 13.89 -6.24 -2.97
N ILE A 67 13.02 -7.24 -3.03
CA ILE A 67 12.61 -7.87 -4.29
C ILE A 67 11.18 -7.45 -4.59
N SER A 68 10.94 -6.85 -5.75
CA SER A 68 9.60 -6.44 -6.16
C SER A 68 9.44 -6.42 -7.69
N LYS A 69 8.21 -6.51 -8.16
CA LYS A 69 7.88 -6.44 -9.59
C LYS A 69 8.19 -5.08 -10.21
N ASP A 70 8.13 -4.04 -9.41
CA ASP A 70 8.48 -2.68 -9.79
C ASP A 70 9.45 -2.08 -8.76
N ASN A 71 10.31 -1.15 -9.19
CA ASN A 71 11.23 -0.47 -8.29
C ASN A 71 10.63 0.82 -7.69
N GLN A 72 9.32 1.04 -7.86
CA GLN A 72 8.66 2.24 -7.37
C GLN A 72 8.36 2.11 -5.89
N THR A 73 9.03 2.87 -5.06
CA THR A 73 8.71 3.07 -3.65
C THR A 73 7.67 4.18 -3.48
N LEU A 74 7.10 4.30 -2.28
CA LEU A 74 6.24 5.43 -1.96
C LEU A 74 7.02 6.75 -2.02
N GLN A 75 6.34 7.82 -2.39
CA GLN A 75 6.92 9.15 -2.47
C GLN A 75 6.88 9.82 -1.10
N LYS A 76 7.82 10.73 -0.86
CA LYS A 76 7.81 11.59 0.33
C LYS A 76 6.65 12.57 0.25
N ALA A 77 5.89 12.68 1.34
CA ALA A 77 4.89 13.74 1.49
C ALA A 77 5.63 15.06 1.76
N GLU A 78 5.87 15.83 0.72
CA GLU A 78 6.48 17.15 0.82
C GLU A 78 5.40 18.22 0.83
N ILE A 79 5.33 19.00 1.91
CA ILE A 79 4.47 20.16 2.01
C ILE A 79 5.29 21.36 1.49
N SER A 80 4.74 22.10 0.54
CA SER A 80 5.41 23.34 0.10
C SER A 80 5.37 24.37 1.21
N LYS A 81 6.43 25.17 1.31
CA LYS A 81 6.52 26.25 2.30
C LYS A 81 5.55 27.43 2.05
N LYS A 82 4.76 27.37 0.97
CA LYS A 82 3.82 28.41 0.58
C LYS A 82 2.45 28.16 1.19
N PHE A 83 1.98 29.05 2.03
CA PHE A 83 0.63 29.05 2.61
C PHE A 83 -0.45 29.59 1.64
N VAL A 84 -0.29 29.37 0.35
CA VAL A 84 -1.22 29.88 -0.66
C VAL A 84 -2.02 28.69 -1.21
N PHE A 85 -3.34 28.84 -1.28
CA PHE A 85 -4.20 27.83 -1.91
C PHE A 85 -3.79 27.59 -3.35
N PHE A 86 -3.59 26.32 -3.71
CA PHE A 86 -3.27 25.94 -5.07
C PHE A 86 -4.50 26.09 -5.97
N LYS A 87 -4.45 27.04 -6.91
CA LYS A 87 -5.50 27.27 -7.90
C LYS A 87 -5.28 26.33 -9.10
N PHE A 88 -6.25 25.46 -9.36
CA PHE A 88 -6.20 24.52 -10.49
C PHE A 88 -6.26 25.26 -11.84
N LYS A 89 -5.36 24.89 -12.76
CA LYS A 89 -5.37 25.35 -14.16
C LYS A 89 -6.10 24.38 -15.07
N TYR A 90 -6.01 23.09 -14.79
CA TYR A 90 -6.52 22.02 -15.65
C TYR A 90 -7.77 21.34 -15.10
N PHE A 91 -8.02 21.37 -13.79
CA PHE A 91 -9.26 20.88 -13.18
C PHE A 91 -10.29 22.00 -12.99
N THR A 92 -10.59 22.73 -14.07
CA THR A 92 -11.68 23.71 -14.07
C THR A 92 -13.02 23.01 -14.31
N LYS A 93 -14.14 23.63 -13.88
CA LYS A 93 -15.50 23.09 -14.10
C LYS A 93 -15.73 22.74 -15.57
N MET A 94 -15.42 23.67 -16.49
CA MET A 94 -15.57 23.47 -17.93
C MET A 94 -14.81 22.26 -18.48
N LYS A 95 -13.58 22.00 -17.99
CA LYS A 95 -12.79 20.85 -18.43
C LYS A 95 -13.27 19.54 -17.80
N ILE A 96 -13.73 19.58 -16.55
CA ILE A 96 -14.33 18.43 -15.87
C ILE A 96 -15.62 18.00 -16.59
N ASP A 97 -16.44 18.94 -17.00
CA ASP A 97 -17.70 18.66 -17.71
C ASP A 97 -17.48 18.02 -19.09
N LYS A 98 -16.32 18.27 -19.71
CA LYS A 98 -15.93 17.65 -21.00
C LYS A 98 -15.27 16.27 -20.87
N ILE A 99 -15.14 15.71 -19.66
CA ILE A 99 -14.54 14.39 -19.46
C ILE A 99 -15.48 13.29 -19.92
N LYS A 100 -15.07 12.53 -20.93
CA LYS A 100 -15.80 11.37 -21.47
C LYS A 100 -15.03 10.05 -21.27
N LYS A 101 -13.70 10.11 -21.11
CA LYS A 101 -12.83 8.94 -21.00
C LYS A 101 -11.98 8.97 -19.73
N ALA A 102 -11.82 7.84 -19.05
CA ALA A 102 -11.03 7.73 -17.82
C ALA A 102 -9.57 8.18 -17.99
N LYS A 103 -8.98 7.94 -19.15
CA LYS A 103 -7.60 8.36 -19.50
C LYS A 103 -7.41 9.88 -19.43
N GLN A 104 -8.46 10.67 -19.69
CA GLN A 104 -8.40 12.13 -19.61
C GLN A 104 -8.14 12.60 -18.18
N ILE A 105 -8.69 11.93 -17.18
CA ILE A 105 -8.46 12.26 -15.77
C ILE A 105 -6.97 12.16 -15.41
N LEU A 106 -6.31 11.07 -15.81
CA LEU A 106 -4.88 10.89 -15.59
C LEU A 106 -4.05 11.96 -16.32
N LYS A 107 -4.46 12.32 -17.56
CA LYS A 107 -3.79 13.37 -18.35
C LYS A 107 -3.89 14.73 -17.63
N LEU A 108 -5.09 15.11 -17.19
CA LEU A 108 -5.30 16.37 -16.46
C LEU A 108 -4.50 16.42 -15.16
N LEU A 109 -4.47 15.32 -14.40
CA LEU A 109 -3.68 15.23 -13.17
C LEU A 109 -2.18 15.42 -13.41
N LYS A 110 -1.64 14.78 -14.46
CA LYS A 110 -0.22 14.96 -14.84
C LYS A 110 0.09 16.40 -15.23
N LEU A 111 -0.79 17.05 -15.99
CA LEU A 111 -0.65 18.44 -16.37
C LEU A 111 -0.71 19.38 -15.16
N GLU A 112 -1.61 19.07 -14.19
CA GLU A 112 -1.70 19.84 -12.95
C GLU A 112 -0.43 19.71 -12.11
N PHE A 113 0.14 18.51 -12.01
CA PHE A 113 1.43 18.31 -11.34
C PHE A 113 2.58 19.09 -12.01
N LYS A 114 2.59 19.16 -13.35
CA LYS A 114 3.57 19.96 -14.08
C LYS A 114 3.40 21.44 -13.81
N ASN A 115 2.17 21.95 -13.86
CA ASN A 115 1.84 23.34 -13.56
C ASN A 115 2.22 23.72 -12.11
N ALA A 116 1.92 22.84 -11.16
CA ALA A 116 2.26 23.05 -9.75
C ALA A 116 3.77 23.18 -9.53
N LYS A 117 4.56 22.30 -10.16
CA LYS A 117 6.03 22.36 -10.08
C LYS A 117 6.57 23.70 -10.57
N LEU A 118 6.03 24.23 -11.67
CA LEU A 118 6.42 25.57 -12.20
C LEU A 118 6.08 26.72 -11.23
N LYS A 119 5.06 26.53 -10.38
CA LYS A 119 4.64 27.50 -9.37
C LYS A 119 5.25 27.25 -7.98
N GLY A 120 6.18 26.31 -7.85
CA GLY A 120 6.83 25.95 -6.58
C GLY A 120 5.95 25.18 -5.60
N PHE A 121 4.86 24.54 -6.06
CA PHE A 121 4.05 23.64 -5.25
C PHE A 121 4.51 22.19 -5.42
N SER A 122 4.39 21.41 -4.34
CA SER A 122 4.66 19.98 -4.38
C SER A 122 3.52 19.21 -5.06
N LYS A 123 3.82 18.01 -5.55
CA LYS A 123 2.78 17.09 -6.03
C LYS A 123 1.83 16.65 -4.90
N TYR A 124 2.34 16.60 -3.68
CA TYR A 124 1.55 16.24 -2.51
C TYR A 124 0.47 17.29 -2.22
N ASP A 125 0.83 18.58 -2.26
CA ASP A 125 -0.13 19.66 -2.07
C ASP A 125 -1.23 19.64 -3.13
N VAL A 126 -0.86 19.42 -4.40
CA VAL A 126 -1.86 19.29 -5.48
C VAL A 126 -2.77 18.12 -5.22
N TRP A 127 -2.23 16.95 -4.86
CA TRP A 127 -3.03 15.77 -4.60
C TRP A 127 -3.97 15.94 -3.41
N THR A 128 -3.51 16.56 -2.34
CA THR A 128 -4.33 16.89 -1.18
C THR A 128 -5.48 17.81 -1.57
N ASN A 129 -5.20 18.86 -2.35
CA ASN A 129 -6.23 19.76 -2.86
C ASN A 129 -7.23 19.06 -3.80
N VAL A 130 -6.76 18.16 -4.66
CA VAL A 130 -7.62 17.32 -5.53
C VAL A 130 -8.59 16.47 -4.70
N LEU A 131 -8.12 15.89 -3.60
CA LEU A 131 -8.97 15.09 -2.70
C LEU A 131 -9.94 15.95 -1.89
N THR A 132 -9.45 17.04 -1.29
CA THR A 132 -10.25 17.96 -0.47
C THR A 132 -11.40 18.57 -1.27
N ASN A 133 -11.13 19.02 -2.50
CA ASN A 133 -12.13 19.60 -3.39
C ASN A 133 -12.96 18.56 -4.15
N LYS A 134 -12.89 17.29 -3.80
CA LYS A 134 -13.64 16.19 -4.41
C LYS A 134 -13.48 16.09 -5.94
N ILE A 135 -12.39 16.62 -6.50
CA ILE A 135 -12.15 16.68 -7.95
C ILE A 135 -12.23 15.29 -8.59
N MET A 136 -11.58 14.28 -7.97
CA MET A 136 -11.61 12.91 -8.51
C MET A 136 -13.02 12.33 -8.52
N LYS A 137 -13.84 12.61 -7.51
CA LYS A 137 -15.24 12.20 -7.46
C LYS A 137 -16.04 12.85 -8.58
N ASN A 138 -15.86 14.15 -8.78
CA ASN A 138 -16.56 14.89 -9.82
C ASN A 138 -16.18 14.37 -11.23
N CYS A 139 -14.90 14.16 -11.50
CA CYS A 139 -14.43 13.57 -12.76
C CYS A 139 -14.98 12.16 -12.98
N TYR A 140 -14.98 11.31 -11.96
CA TYR A 140 -15.49 9.95 -12.04
C TYR A 140 -16.99 9.90 -12.35
N ASN A 141 -17.76 10.82 -11.76
CA ASN A 141 -19.23 10.87 -11.98
C ASN A 141 -19.61 11.27 -13.42
N LYS A 142 -18.70 11.90 -14.17
CA LYS A 142 -18.91 12.24 -15.60
C LYS A 142 -18.69 11.05 -16.54
N LEU A 143 -18.08 9.97 -16.04
CA LEU A 143 -17.81 8.77 -16.84
C LEU A 143 -19.08 7.91 -16.97
N ASN A 144 -19.29 7.33 -18.15
CA ASN A 144 -20.26 6.25 -18.33
C ASN A 144 -19.77 4.95 -17.66
N GLU A 145 -20.60 3.93 -17.56
CA GLU A 145 -20.29 2.70 -16.83
C GLU A 145 -19.08 1.94 -17.42
N LYS A 146 -18.92 1.92 -18.75
CA LYS A 146 -17.75 1.32 -19.41
C LYS A 146 -16.45 2.02 -18.97
N GLU A 147 -16.43 3.34 -18.98
CA GLU A 147 -15.26 4.14 -18.59
C GLU A 147 -15.04 4.15 -17.07
N LYS A 148 -16.08 4.02 -16.25
CA LYS A 148 -15.93 3.78 -14.80
C LYS A 148 -15.23 2.45 -14.51
N LYS A 149 -15.59 1.39 -15.25
CA LYS A 149 -14.90 0.10 -15.16
C LYS A 149 -13.43 0.23 -15.57
N ASN A 150 -13.15 0.89 -16.69
CA ASN A 150 -11.80 1.17 -17.17
C ASN A 150 -11.00 2.02 -16.15
N TYR A 151 -11.62 3.06 -15.59
CA TYR A 151 -11.02 3.86 -14.52
C TYR A 151 -10.58 2.98 -13.35
N ASN A 152 -11.46 2.15 -12.82
CA ASN A 152 -11.18 1.33 -11.65
C ASN A 152 -10.09 0.27 -11.92
N LEU A 153 -10.09 -0.35 -13.11
CA LEU A 153 -9.18 -1.46 -13.43
C LEU A 153 -7.81 -1.00 -13.94
N SER A 154 -7.77 0.09 -14.71
CA SER A 154 -6.55 0.49 -15.44
C SER A 154 -6.02 1.85 -15.01
N ILE A 155 -6.87 2.88 -14.95
CA ILE A 155 -6.41 4.25 -14.74
C ILE A 155 -6.14 4.56 -13.27
N PHE A 156 -7.01 4.12 -12.37
CA PHE A 156 -6.85 4.37 -10.95
C PHE A 156 -5.58 3.73 -10.34
N PRO A 157 -5.17 2.50 -10.69
CA PRO A 157 -3.86 1.97 -10.31
C PRO A 157 -2.69 2.86 -10.74
N LEU A 158 -2.74 3.44 -11.95
CA LEU A 158 -1.73 4.39 -12.42
C LEU A 158 -1.74 5.70 -11.63
N ILE A 159 -2.92 6.25 -11.33
CA ILE A 159 -3.04 7.42 -10.46
C ILE A 159 -2.45 7.11 -9.08
N ARG A 160 -2.81 5.97 -8.48
CA ARG A 160 -2.26 5.55 -7.20
C ARG A 160 -0.74 5.40 -7.22
N SER A 161 -0.15 4.95 -8.31
CA SER A 161 1.31 4.79 -8.38
C SER A 161 2.06 6.12 -8.29
N ILE A 162 1.46 7.23 -8.73
CA ILE A 162 2.06 8.57 -8.72
C ILE A 162 1.54 9.46 -7.58
N THR A 163 0.59 8.99 -6.78
CA THR A 163 -0.03 9.74 -5.67
C THR A 163 0.03 9.01 -4.33
N ARG A 164 0.87 7.99 -4.22
CA ARG A 164 1.12 7.31 -2.94
C ARG A 164 2.25 8.01 -2.21
N TYR A 165 1.89 8.62 -1.11
CA TYR A 165 2.82 9.33 -0.24
C TYR A 165 2.92 8.65 1.12
N THR A 166 4.04 8.86 1.78
CA THR A 166 4.30 8.40 3.14
C THR A 166 5.06 9.47 3.92
N PHE A 167 5.23 9.26 5.21
CA PHE A 167 5.90 10.19 6.11
C PHE A 167 7.34 10.51 5.63
N PRO A 168 7.74 11.78 5.70
CA PRO A 168 9.07 12.22 5.27
C PRO A 168 10.21 11.44 5.92
N ASP A 169 10.09 11.14 7.20
CA ASP A 169 11.16 10.50 7.98
C ASP A 169 11.44 9.05 7.55
N THR A 170 10.38 8.29 7.20
CA THR A 170 10.55 6.91 6.72
C THR A 170 11.28 6.87 5.38
N VAL A 171 10.97 7.82 4.48
CA VAL A 171 11.67 7.95 3.19
C VAL A 171 13.11 8.42 3.40
N SER A 172 13.33 9.33 4.35
CA SER A 172 14.66 9.84 4.69
C SER A 172 15.55 8.72 5.25
N ALA A 173 15.04 7.89 6.17
CA ALA A 173 15.73 6.73 6.70
C ALA A 173 16.12 5.73 5.58
N LYS A 174 15.16 5.39 4.69
CA LYS A 174 15.45 4.56 3.51
C LYS A 174 16.57 5.17 2.67
N ASN A 175 16.53 6.47 2.39
CA ASN A 175 17.52 7.13 1.54
C ASN A 175 18.91 7.14 2.18
N ARG A 176 19.01 7.32 3.51
CA ARG A 176 20.29 7.20 4.24
C ARG A 176 20.85 5.78 4.14
N LEU A 177 20.01 4.76 4.33
CA LEU A 177 20.44 3.36 4.21
C LEU A 177 20.86 2.99 2.77
N VAL A 178 20.21 3.56 1.75
CA VAL A 178 20.62 3.40 0.34
C VAL A 178 21.98 4.05 0.11
N LYS A 179 22.20 5.28 0.56
CA LYS A 179 23.50 5.98 0.45
C LYS A 179 24.63 5.22 1.17
N ALA A 180 24.32 4.56 2.27
CA ALA A 180 25.26 3.70 3.02
C ALA A 180 25.45 2.30 2.40
N ASN A 181 24.92 2.05 1.19
CA ASN A 181 24.95 0.73 0.52
C ASN A 181 24.39 -0.42 1.36
N LYS A 182 23.48 -0.13 2.30
CA LYS A 182 22.82 -1.14 3.14
C LYS A 182 21.59 -1.76 2.49
N ILE A 183 21.02 -1.13 1.43
CA ILE A 183 19.82 -1.60 0.72
C ILE A 183 20.15 -1.81 -0.76
N LYS A 184 19.77 -3.00 -1.26
CA LYS A 184 19.78 -3.33 -2.69
C LYS A 184 18.35 -3.61 -3.17
N PHE A 185 17.92 -2.99 -4.27
CA PHE A 185 16.63 -3.24 -4.93
C PHE A 185 16.82 -4.19 -6.12
N ILE A 186 15.97 -5.20 -6.20
CA ILE A 186 15.94 -6.18 -7.29
C ILE A 186 14.54 -6.17 -7.90
N LYS A 187 14.47 -5.84 -9.20
CA LYS A 187 13.22 -5.92 -9.96
C LYS A 187 13.02 -7.36 -10.42
N ASP A 188 12.24 -8.11 -9.64
CA ASP A 188 11.98 -9.52 -9.93
C ASP A 188 10.71 -9.98 -9.17
N LYS A 189 10.31 -11.23 -9.42
CA LYS A 189 9.20 -11.90 -8.73
C LYS A 189 9.73 -13.15 -8.02
N VAL A 190 9.53 -13.24 -6.72
CA VAL A 190 9.80 -14.47 -5.96
C VAL A 190 8.82 -15.55 -6.40
N ILE A 191 9.33 -16.73 -6.73
CA ILE A 191 8.56 -17.90 -7.14
C ILE A 191 8.48 -18.91 -6.00
N LYS A 192 9.60 -19.16 -5.31
CA LYS A 192 9.72 -20.18 -4.27
C LYS A 192 10.59 -19.67 -3.13
N ILE A 193 10.28 -20.13 -1.93
CA ILE A 193 11.09 -19.91 -0.72
C ILE A 193 11.40 -21.28 -0.16
N ILE A 194 12.68 -21.56 0.04
CA ILE A 194 13.19 -22.83 0.55
C ILE A 194 13.92 -22.53 1.86
N LYS A 195 13.65 -23.32 2.89
CA LYS A 195 14.42 -23.29 4.13
C LYS A 195 15.54 -24.31 4.04
N TYR A 196 16.77 -23.86 4.24
CA TYR A 196 17.93 -24.74 4.34
C TYR A 196 18.68 -24.40 5.61
N ARG A 197 18.63 -25.30 6.60
CA ARG A 197 19.13 -25.05 7.96
C ARG A 197 18.56 -23.74 8.54
N ASN A 198 19.40 -22.77 8.90
CA ASN A 198 19.02 -21.46 9.46
C ASN A 198 18.95 -20.35 8.41
N ILE A 199 19.02 -20.67 7.12
CA ILE A 199 19.02 -19.73 6.01
C ILE A 199 17.78 -19.94 5.15
N LEU A 200 17.21 -18.87 4.64
CA LEU A 200 16.14 -18.88 3.66
C LEU A 200 16.70 -18.58 2.27
N ILE A 201 16.34 -19.39 1.30
CA ILE A 201 16.76 -19.26 -0.09
C ILE A 201 15.52 -18.92 -0.92
N LEU A 202 15.57 -17.79 -1.62
CA LEU A 202 14.51 -17.33 -2.50
C LEU A 202 14.91 -17.56 -3.95
N GLU A 203 14.06 -18.29 -4.67
CA GLU A 203 14.17 -18.44 -6.12
C GLU A 203 13.27 -17.40 -6.79
N THR A 204 13.81 -16.74 -7.81
CA THR A 204 13.09 -15.68 -8.52
C THR A 204 12.77 -16.10 -9.95
N LYS A 205 11.85 -15.38 -10.61
CA LYS A 205 11.43 -15.65 -11.98
C LYS A 205 12.60 -15.70 -12.97
N TYR A 206 13.60 -14.85 -12.77
CA TYR A 206 14.80 -14.82 -13.62
C TYR A 206 15.92 -15.73 -13.08
N LYS A 207 15.55 -16.85 -12.41
CA LYS A 207 16.44 -17.91 -11.94
C LYS A 207 17.58 -17.44 -11.01
N LYS A 208 17.37 -16.31 -10.30
CA LYS A 208 18.31 -15.87 -9.28
C LYS A 208 18.00 -16.57 -7.96
N SER A 209 19.03 -17.08 -7.32
CA SER A 209 18.97 -17.60 -5.96
C SER A 209 19.50 -16.56 -5.00
N ILE A 210 18.70 -16.14 -4.02
CA ILE A 210 19.05 -15.08 -3.07
C ILE A 210 18.91 -15.65 -1.66
N LYS A 211 19.99 -15.58 -0.89
CA LYS A 211 20.04 -16.11 0.48
C LYS A 211 19.83 -14.99 1.50
N GLY A 212 19.09 -15.27 2.56
CA GLY A 212 18.89 -14.35 3.68
C GLY A 212 18.62 -15.05 5.00
N ASP A 213 18.95 -14.38 6.08
CA ASP A 213 18.71 -14.85 7.45
C ASP A 213 17.23 -14.65 7.84
N ILE A 214 16.65 -13.55 7.40
CA ILE A 214 15.23 -13.21 7.62
C ILE A 214 14.58 -12.89 6.28
N VAL A 215 13.39 -13.40 6.04
CA VAL A 215 12.58 -13.07 4.87
C VAL A 215 11.23 -12.54 5.33
N ILE A 216 10.82 -11.41 4.78
CA ILE A 216 9.59 -10.70 5.17
C ILE A 216 8.76 -10.41 3.93
N ASN A 217 7.50 -10.85 3.93
CA ASN A 217 6.55 -10.50 2.90
C ASN A 217 5.83 -9.20 3.26
N VAL A 218 6.19 -8.11 2.60
CA VAL A 218 5.56 -6.79 2.69
C VAL A 218 4.88 -6.38 1.38
N SER A 219 4.57 -7.34 0.51
CA SER A 219 3.94 -7.07 -0.80
C SER A 219 2.51 -6.54 -0.69
N GLY A 220 1.93 -6.57 0.48
CA GLY A 220 0.59 -6.14 0.83
C GLY A 220 -0.15 -7.24 1.59
N PRO A 221 -1.28 -6.92 2.21
CA PRO A 221 -2.09 -7.93 2.87
C PRO A 221 -2.51 -8.97 1.83
N VAL A 222 -2.36 -10.23 2.19
CA VAL A 222 -2.93 -11.33 1.41
C VAL A 222 -4.45 -11.14 1.42
N SER A 223 -5.12 -11.54 0.35
CA SER A 223 -6.57 -11.52 0.32
C SER A 223 -7.13 -12.27 1.53
N VAL A 224 -7.64 -11.53 2.49
CA VAL A 224 -8.21 -12.08 3.73
C VAL A 224 -9.30 -13.10 3.42
N VAL A 225 -9.99 -12.90 2.29
CA VAL A 225 -11.12 -13.75 1.87
C VAL A 225 -10.64 -15.08 1.28
N GLU A 226 -9.52 -15.11 0.56
CA GLU A 226 -8.99 -16.34 -0.07
C GLU A 226 -8.05 -17.10 0.84
N ASN A 227 -7.54 -16.44 1.88
CA ASN A 227 -6.59 -17.07 2.77
C ASN A 227 -7.30 -18.07 3.70
N LYS A 228 -6.64 -19.22 3.95
CA LYS A 228 -6.94 -20.11 5.06
C LYS A 228 -6.49 -19.44 6.38
N SER A 229 -6.82 -18.14 6.55
CA SER A 229 -6.32 -17.33 7.64
C SER A 229 -6.91 -17.78 8.96
N GLU A 230 -6.14 -17.61 10.02
CA GLU A 230 -6.48 -17.85 11.43
C GLU A 230 -7.62 -16.93 11.93
N ILE A 231 -8.21 -16.10 11.09
CA ILE A 231 -9.34 -15.24 11.44
C ILE A 231 -10.60 -16.10 11.54
N LYS A 232 -10.91 -16.48 12.77
CA LYS A 232 -11.94 -17.48 13.12
C LYS A 232 -13.33 -17.22 12.52
N PHE A 233 -13.74 -15.95 12.33
CA PHE A 233 -15.07 -15.64 11.79
C PHE A 233 -15.16 -15.72 10.24
N LEU A 234 -14.05 -15.68 9.52
CA LEU A 234 -14.07 -15.76 8.05
C LEU A 234 -14.62 -17.06 7.48
N PRO A 235 -14.31 -18.25 8.03
CA PRO A 235 -14.96 -19.48 7.62
C PRO A 235 -16.49 -19.44 7.75
N SER A 236 -17.01 -18.82 8.81
CA SER A 236 -18.45 -18.63 9.01
C SER A 236 -19.05 -17.71 7.95
N LEU A 237 -18.40 -16.57 7.64
CA LEU A 237 -18.85 -15.69 6.55
C LEU A 237 -18.83 -16.38 5.19
N ARG A 238 -17.83 -17.22 4.91
CA ARG A 238 -17.77 -18.00 3.65
C ARG A 238 -18.86 -19.05 3.55
N LYS A 239 -19.28 -19.63 4.69
CA LYS A 239 -20.42 -20.56 4.73
C LYS A 239 -21.74 -19.84 4.50
N MET A 240 -21.87 -18.61 5.03
CA MET A 240 -23.09 -17.81 4.85
C MET A 240 -23.27 -17.31 3.41
N THR A 241 -22.18 -17.00 2.70
CA THR A 241 -22.26 -16.54 1.33
C THR A 241 -21.14 -17.07 0.46
N LYS A 242 -21.46 -17.53 -0.75
CA LYS A 242 -20.49 -17.87 -1.80
C LYS A 242 -20.07 -16.66 -2.65
N LYS A 243 -20.64 -15.48 -2.39
CA LYS A 243 -20.40 -14.25 -3.16
C LYS A 243 -19.18 -13.50 -2.66
N TYR A 244 -17.99 -13.99 -3.00
CA TYR A 244 -16.71 -13.31 -2.67
C TYR A 244 -15.66 -13.52 -3.76
N ASN A 245 -14.67 -12.65 -3.78
CA ASN A 245 -13.52 -12.72 -4.69
C ASN A 245 -12.25 -12.22 -3.98
N LYS A 246 -11.13 -12.11 -4.71
CA LYS A 246 -9.84 -11.58 -4.18
C LYS A 246 -9.93 -10.20 -3.53
N ARG A 247 -10.97 -9.43 -3.80
CA ARG A 247 -11.14 -8.07 -3.24
C ARG A 247 -11.99 -8.03 -1.98
N GLY A 248 -12.70 -9.09 -1.67
CA GLY A 248 -13.58 -9.15 -0.52
C GLY A 248 -14.92 -9.81 -0.82
N PHE A 249 -15.81 -9.75 0.15
CA PHE A 249 -17.18 -10.24 0.02
C PHE A 249 -18.01 -9.29 -0.85
N THR A 250 -18.90 -9.86 -1.66
CA THR A 250 -19.81 -9.07 -2.49
C THR A 250 -20.95 -8.56 -1.62
N THR A 251 -21.00 -7.25 -1.42
CA THR A 251 -22.04 -6.56 -0.67
C THR A 251 -22.86 -5.67 -1.62
N ASN A 252 -24.07 -5.30 -1.22
CA ASN A 252 -24.84 -4.27 -1.93
C ASN A 252 -24.25 -2.85 -1.72
N SER A 253 -24.89 -1.83 -2.28
CA SER A 253 -24.46 -0.42 -2.15
C SER A 253 -24.45 0.12 -0.72
N ASN A 254 -25.12 -0.56 0.20
CA ASN A 254 -25.20 -0.23 1.62
C ASN A 254 -24.21 -1.07 2.47
N PHE A 255 -23.28 -1.79 1.83
CA PHE A 255 -22.33 -2.70 2.46
C PHE A 255 -22.97 -3.89 3.19
N MET A 256 -24.22 -4.18 2.91
CA MET A 256 -24.93 -5.32 3.48
C MET A 256 -24.56 -6.59 2.69
N LEU A 257 -24.10 -7.61 3.40
CA LEU A 257 -23.78 -8.93 2.87
C LEU A 257 -25.03 -9.82 2.87
N GLU A 258 -25.70 -9.84 4.02
CA GLU A 258 -26.94 -10.57 4.28
C GLU A 258 -27.82 -9.71 5.20
N LYS A 259 -29.07 -10.12 5.44
CA LYS A 259 -30.00 -9.38 6.33
C LYS A 259 -29.32 -9.11 7.69
N ARG A 260 -29.23 -7.84 8.07
CA ARG A 260 -28.59 -7.37 9.31
C ARG A 260 -27.07 -7.62 9.43
N LEU A 261 -26.39 -8.03 8.35
CA LEU A 261 -24.92 -8.21 8.35
C LEU A 261 -24.26 -7.22 7.40
N PHE A 262 -23.51 -6.28 7.95
CA PHE A 262 -22.85 -5.22 7.20
C PHE A 262 -21.33 -5.35 7.25
N LEU A 263 -20.67 -5.07 6.14
CA LEU A 263 -19.21 -5.07 5.98
C LEU A 263 -18.72 -3.72 5.41
N PRO A 264 -18.71 -2.64 6.21
CA PRO A 264 -18.42 -1.28 5.70
C PRO A 264 -16.94 -1.03 5.38
N GLY A 265 -16.06 -1.96 5.69
CA GLY A 265 -14.62 -1.83 5.58
C GLY A 265 -13.98 -2.63 4.42
N THR A 266 -12.72 -2.95 4.59
CA THR A 266 -11.86 -3.59 3.58
C THR A 266 -12.26 -5.01 3.22
N LEU A 267 -13.12 -5.65 4.01
CA LEU A 267 -13.68 -6.98 3.71
C LEU A 267 -14.75 -6.93 2.61
N SER A 268 -15.34 -5.76 2.33
CA SER A 268 -16.28 -5.58 1.24
C SER A 268 -15.58 -5.30 -0.08
N ASN A 269 -15.98 -5.96 -1.17
CA ASN A 269 -15.48 -5.65 -2.51
C ASN A 269 -15.98 -4.29 -3.05
N ASN A 270 -17.03 -3.72 -2.44
CA ASN A 270 -17.52 -2.38 -2.72
C ASN A 270 -16.73 -1.29 -2.00
N PHE A 271 -15.83 -1.67 -1.07
CA PHE A 271 -14.95 -0.73 -0.41
C PHE A 271 -13.95 -0.16 -1.41
N ASN A 272 -14.12 1.09 -1.77
CA ASN A 272 -13.22 1.80 -2.67
C ASN A 272 -12.69 3.09 -2.01
N PRO A 273 -11.52 3.04 -1.36
CA PRO A 273 -10.90 4.22 -0.76
C PRO A 273 -10.30 5.17 -1.79
N GLY A 274 -10.42 4.84 -3.08
CA GLY A 274 -9.74 5.54 -4.17
C GLY A 274 -10.13 7.00 -4.38
N ARG A 275 -11.14 7.48 -3.67
CA ARG A 275 -11.64 8.85 -3.74
C ARG A 275 -11.33 9.67 -2.51
N GLU A 276 -10.77 9.03 -1.47
CA GLU A 276 -10.50 9.62 -0.17
C GLU A 276 -9.47 8.76 0.59
N THR A 277 -9.04 9.19 1.77
CA THR A 277 -8.16 8.37 2.62
C THR A 277 -8.92 7.14 3.13
N ILE A 278 -8.18 6.06 3.42
CA ILE A 278 -8.78 4.81 3.95
C ILE A 278 -9.59 5.09 5.23
N ILE A 279 -9.03 5.87 6.15
CA ILE A 279 -9.69 6.22 7.42
C ILE A 279 -11.01 6.94 7.14
N LYS A 280 -11.01 7.98 6.30
CA LYS A 280 -12.20 8.75 5.96
C LYS A 280 -13.27 7.88 5.26
N ALA A 281 -12.83 6.95 4.39
CA ALA A 281 -13.72 6.01 3.73
C ALA A 281 -14.38 5.05 4.72
N ILE A 282 -13.62 4.52 5.69
CA ILE A 282 -14.15 3.65 6.75
C ILE A 282 -15.16 4.42 7.60
N THR A 283 -14.78 5.59 8.13
CA THR A 283 -15.65 6.41 8.99
C THR A 283 -16.98 6.74 8.31
N ARG A 284 -16.92 7.20 7.05
CA ARG A 284 -18.14 7.50 6.29
C ARG A 284 -19.03 6.29 6.10
N ASN A 285 -18.44 5.14 5.73
CA ASN A 285 -19.21 3.92 5.48
C ASN A 285 -19.80 3.37 6.77
N THR A 286 -19.09 3.46 7.90
CA THR A 286 -19.61 3.07 9.22
C THR A 286 -20.78 3.95 9.64
N HIS A 287 -20.69 5.27 9.45
CA HIS A 287 -21.81 6.18 9.69
C HIS A 287 -23.06 5.86 8.86
N LYS A 288 -22.84 5.55 7.56
CA LYS A 288 -23.96 5.14 6.69
C LYS A 288 -24.61 3.86 7.19
N VAL A 289 -23.81 2.87 7.59
CA VAL A 289 -24.32 1.59 8.11
C VAL A 289 -25.04 1.78 9.44
N ALA A 290 -24.49 2.60 10.34
CA ALA A 290 -25.11 2.86 11.63
C ALA A 290 -26.54 3.46 11.47
N LYS A 291 -26.73 4.42 10.56
CA LYS A 291 -28.05 4.96 10.26
C LYS A 291 -29.03 3.88 9.76
N LEU A 292 -28.58 3.03 8.82
CA LEU A 292 -29.41 1.95 8.26
C LEU A 292 -29.68 0.80 9.25
N ALA A 293 -28.95 0.69 10.33
CA ALA A 293 -29.17 -0.32 11.36
C ALA A 293 -30.11 0.16 12.47
N MET A 294 -30.35 1.48 12.55
CA MET A 294 -31.29 2.10 13.51
C MET A 294 -32.68 2.25 12.91
N ASP A 295 -32.80 2.28 11.56
CA ASP A 295 -34.06 2.21 10.81
C ASP A 295 -34.51 0.73 10.66
#